data_ff426b1056dcd05f74cf2d80b20437ef
#
_entry.id   ff426b1056dcd05f74cf2d80b20437ef
#
_cell.length_a   1.000
_cell.length_b   1.000
_cell.length_c   1.000
_cell.angle_alpha   90.00
_cell.angle_beta   90.00
_cell.angle_gamma   90.00
#
_symmetry.space_group_name_H-M   'P 1'
#
loop_
_entity.id
_entity.type
_entity.pdbx_description
1 polymer ?
#
loop_
_entity_poly.entity_id
_entity_poly.type
_entity_poly.pdbx_seq_one_letter_code
_entity_poly.pdbx_strand_id
1 'polypeptide(L)'
;MPLRSRVAGVIVLLYAQPLSRIVRLTVDDLTRDGDQVLLRLGEPSSPVPAPVAELLLAWIGQRDNMNTATNPNARWLFPGRRAGQPMHPRSLGALVTRLGVPTTTGRTAAIQQHVLTMPAPVVADALGYHPVTTTKIATQAGASWSRYAPGDHSPPQPRRTRDS
;
A
#
# COMPACT_ATOMS: atom_id res chain seq x y z
N MET A 1 21.93 -4.20 -0.45
CA MET A 1 20.76 -3.72 0.30
C MET A 1 19.94 -4.92 0.78
N PRO A 2 19.63 -5.04 2.08
CA PRO A 2 18.96 -6.21 2.63
C PRO A 2 17.57 -6.44 2.01
N LEU A 3 17.27 -7.69 1.65
CA LEU A 3 15.99 -8.08 1.04
C LEU A 3 14.80 -7.70 1.92
N ARG A 4 14.94 -7.91 3.23
CA ARG A 4 13.97 -7.51 4.26
C ARG A 4 13.54 -6.04 4.17
N SER A 5 14.51 -5.13 4.00
CA SER A 5 14.23 -3.69 3.89
C SER A 5 13.47 -3.38 2.60
N ARG A 6 13.87 -3.99 1.49
CA ARG A 6 13.22 -3.82 0.18
C ARG A 6 11.75 -4.26 0.24
N VAL A 7 11.48 -5.42 0.81
CA VAL A 7 10.11 -5.94 0.98
C VAL A 7 9.26 -4.98 1.83
N ALA A 8 9.80 -4.53 2.97
CA ALA A 8 9.08 -3.58 3.82
C ALA A 8 8.79 -2.26 3.10
N GLY A 9 9.78 -1.71 2.38
CA GLY A 9 9.63 -0.49 1.60
C GLY A 9 8.57 -0.62 0.51
N VAL A 10 8.54 -1.73 -0.21
CA VAL A 10 7.54 -1.99 -1.25
C VAL A 10 6.12 -2.05 -0.66
N ILE A 11 5.93 -2.71 0.48
CA ILE A 11 4.61 -2.78 1.14
C ILE A 11 4.15 -1.39 1.58
N VAL A 12 5.06 -0.53 2.07
CA VAL A 12 4.72 0.86 2.38
C VAL A 12 4.33 1.64 1.14
N LEU A 13 5.11 1.54 0.06
CA LEU A 13 4.92 2.37 -1.14
C LEU A 13 3.76 1.91 -2.01
N LEU A 14 3.57 0.60 -2.19
CA LEU A 14 2.49 0.09 -3.05
C LEU A 14 1.15 0.01 -2.33
N TYR A 15 1.15 -0.39 -1.07
CA TYR A 15 -0.07 -0.71 -0.34
C TYR A 15 -0.37 0.24 0.80
N ALA A 16 0.42 1.30 0.96
CA ALA A 16 0.21 2.34 1.96
C ALA A 16 0.09 1.82 3.41
N GLN A 17 0.67 0.65 3.72
CA GLN A 17 0.50 0.05 5.04
C GLN A 17 1.34 0.75 6.11
N PRO A 18 0.77 1.01 7.30
CA PRO A 18 1.55 1.48 8.44
C PRO A 18 2.48 0.38 8.96
N LEU A 19 3.63 0.78 9.49
CA LEU A 19 4.63 -0.16 10.02
C LEU A 19 4.06 -1.10 11.09
N SER A 20 3.14 -0.60 11.91
CA SER A 20 2.45 -1.39 12.94
C SER A 20 1.62 -2.54 12.38
N ARG A 21 1.11 -2.43 11.14
CA ARG A 21 0.42 -3.51 10.43
C ARG A 21 1.40 -4.42 9.71
N ILE A 22 2.42 -3.87 9.08
CA ILE A 22 3.41 -4.65 8.33
C ILE A 22 4.10 -5.66 9.24
N VAL A 23 4.45 -5.29 10.47
CA VAL A 23 5.09 -6.21 11.42
C VAL A 23 4.17 -7.36 11.86
N ARG A 24 2.85 -7.21 11.70
CA ARG A 24 1.86 -8.24 12.03
C ARG A 24 1.52 -9.15 10.85
N LEU A 25 2.02 -8.87 9.66
CA LEU A 25 1.83 -9.76 8.52
C LEU A 25 2.54 -11.09 8.77
N THR A 26 1.86 -12.14 8.35
CA THR A 26 2.37 -13.52 8.37
C THR A 26 2.63 -14.01 6.96
N VAL A 27 3.33 -15.11 6.83
CA VAL A 27 3.51 -15.77 5.53
C VAL A 27 2.18 -16.30 4.97
N ASP A 28 1.20 -16.54 5.82
CA ASP A 28 -0.14 -17.00 5.44
C ASP A 28 -1.01 -15.89 4.82
N ASP A 29 -0.62 -14.63 5.00
CA ASP A 29 -1.27 -13.50 4.33
C ASP A 29 -0.89 -13.40 2.85
N LEU A 30 0.12 -14.16 2.42
CA LEU A 30 0.48 -14.31 1.02
C LEU A 30 -0.13 -15.59 0.48
N THR A 31 -1.06 -15.48 -0.46
CA THR A 31 -1.77 -16.61 -1.07
C THR A 31 -1.53 -16.66 -2.57
N ARG A 32 -1.82 -17.79 -3.21
CA ARG A 32 -1.79 -17.95 -4.66
C ARG A 32 -3.19 -18.27 -5.16
N ASP A 33 -3.54 -17.63 -6.26
CA ASP A 33 -4.73 -17.95 -7.05
C ASP A 33 -4.28 -18.14 -8.51
N GLY A 34 -4.13 -19.41 -8.92
CA GLY A 34 -3.47 -19.77 -10.17
C GLY A 34 -2.05 -19.24 -10.24
N ASP A 35 -1.74 -18.43 -11.25
CA ASP A 35 -0.43 -17.81 -11.44
C ASP A 35 -0.29 -16.48 -10.68
N GLN A 36 -1.38 -15.97 -10.09
CA GLN A 36 -1.40 -14.71 -9.39
C GLN A 36 -1.07 -14.90 -7.90
N VAL A 37 -0.21 -14.03 -7.39
CA VAL A 37 0.07 -13.91 -5.96
C VAL A 37 -0.80 -12.79 -5.39
N LEU A 38 -1.44 -13.06 -4.27
CA LEU A 38 -2.32 -12.14 -3.56
C LEU A 38 -1.76 -11.87 -2.17
N LEU A 39 -1.88 -10.63 -1.70
CA LEU A 39 -1.51 -10.22 -0.33
C LEU A 39 -2.77 -9.76 0.41
N ARG A 40 -3.07 -10.41 1.53
CA ARG A 40 -4.22 -10.09 2.37
C ARG A 40 -3.91 -8.93 3.30
N LEU A 41 -4.33 -7.74 2.92
CA LEU A 41 -4.24 -6.51 3.72
C LEU A 41 -5.61 -6.08 4.23
N GLY A 42 -6.66 -6.46 3.55
CA GLY A 42 -8.07 -6.24 3.82
C GLY A 42 -8.91 -7.20 2.97
N GLU A 43 -10.15 -6.85 2.67
CA GLU A 43 -11.02 -7.62 1.80
C GLU A 43 -11.48 -6.77 0.61
N PRO A 44 -11.34 -7.26 -0.62
CA PRO A 44 -10.66 -8.50 -1.02
C PRO A 44 -9.13 -8.41 -0.89
N SER A 45 -8.45 -9.57 -1.01
CA SER A 45 -6.98 -9.60 -1.06
C SER A 45 -6.45 -8.81 -2.26
N SER A 46 -5.34 -8.12 -2.06
CA SER A 46 -4.74 -7.26 -3.09
C SER A 46 -3.81 -8.06 -4.01
N PRO A 47 -3.90 -7.91 -5.34
CA PRO A 47 -2.99 -8.54 -6.27
C PRO A 47 -1.57 -8.00 -6.09
N VAL A 48 -0.59 -8.88 -6.23
CA VAL A 48 0.83 -8.54 -6.14
C VAL A 48 1.44 -8.57 -7.54
N PRO A 49 2.02 -7.46 -8.02
CA PRO A 49 2.75 -7.45 -9.29
C PRO A 49 3.87 -8.49 -9.31
N ALA A 50 4.12 -9.13 -10.44
CA ALA A 50 5.09 -10.21 -10.56
C ALA A 50 6.48 -9.90 -9.98
N PRO A 51 7.12 -8.75 -10.23
CA PRO A 51 8.43 -8.43 -9.65
C PRO A 51 8.40 -8.33 -8.11
N VAL A 52 7.26 -7.90 -7.55
CA VAL A 52 7.06 -7.80 -6.11
C VAL A 52 6.78 -9.17 -5.49
N ALA A 53 6.03 -10.00 -6.19
CA ALA A 53 5.79 -11.39 -5.80
C ALA A 53 7.09 -12.17 -5.69
N GLU A 54 7.98 -12.06 -6.69
CA GLU A 54 9.32 -12.65 -6.65
C GLU A 54 10.13 -12.18 -5.44
N LEU A 55 10.09 -10.88 -5.16
CA LEU A 55 10.79 -10.29 -4.01
C LEU A 55 10.26 -10.84 -2.68
N LEU A 56 8.93 -10.93 -2.53
CA LEU A 56 8.27 -11.48 -1.34
C LEU A 56 8.58 -12.95 -1.14
N LEU A 57 8.49 -13.76 -2.20
CA LEU A 57 8.78 -15.19 -2.15
C LEU A 57 10.26 -15.46 -1.85
N ALA A 58 11.17 -14.70 -2.45
CA ALA A 58 12.60 -14.77 -2.15
C ALA A 58 12.88 -14.43 -0.67
N TRP A 59 12.20 -13.41 -0.13
CA TRP A 59 12.31 -13.07 1.29
C TRP A 59 11.80 -14.19 2.20
N ILE A 60 10.65 -14.78 1.88
CA ILE A 60 10.08 -15.88 2.66
C ILE A 60 11.04 -17.08 2.71
N GLY A 61 11.64 -17.44 1.57
CA GLY A 61 12.65 -18.51 1.51
C GLY A 61 13.91 -18.17 2.31
N GLN A 62 14.38 -16.94 2.24
CA GLN A 62 15.54 -16.48 3.02
C GLN A 62 15.23 -16.35 4.52
N ARG A 63 13.97 -16.04 4.88
CA ARG A 63 13.51 -15.95 6.25
C ARG A 63 13.68 -17.27 7.01
N ASP A 64 13.44 -18.39 6.39
CA ASP A 64 13.59 -19.71 6.99
C ASP A 64 15.03 -19.97 7.45
N ASN A 65 16.01 -19.40 6.75
CA ASN A 65 17.41 -19.46 7.12
C ASN A 65 17.78 -18.51 8.29
N MET A 66 16.88 -17.59 8.63
CA MET A 66 17.05 -16.65 9.76
C MET A 66 16.34 -17.12 11.03
N ASN A 67 15.72 -18.30 11.01
CA ASN A 67 15.13 -18.90 12.20
C ASN A 67 16.26 -19.23 13.19
N THR A 68 16.38 -18.39 14.19
CA THR A 68 17.24 -18.71 15.34
C THR A 68 16.57 -19.81 16.16
N ALA A 69 17.36 -20.54 16.97
CA ALA A 69 16.85 -21.55 17.88
C ALA A 69 15.72 -21.02 18.80
N THR A 70 15.63 -19.70 18.96
CA THR A 70 14.63 -19.01 19.78
C THR A 70 13.29 -18.76 19.07
N ASN A 71 13.19 -18.94 17.72
CA ASN A 71 11.97 -18.64 16.98
C ASN A 71 11.73 -19.56 15.76
N PRO A 72 11.84 -20.91 15.89
CA PRO A 72 11.85 -21.82 14.75
C PRO A 72 10.49 -21.93 14.04
N ASN A 73 9.39 -21.60 14.72
CA ASN A 73 8.02 -21.76 14.20
C ASN A 73 7.31 -20.42 13.97
N ALA A 74 8.04 -19.29 13.96
CA ALA A 74 7.42 -18.00 13.75
C ALA A 74 6.92 -17.87 12.30
N ARG A 75 5.62 -17.65 12.16
CA ARG A 75 4.98 -17.41 10.86
C ARG A 75 4.98 -15.93 10.45
N TRP A 76 5.53 -15.05 11.27
CA TRP A 76 5.66 -13.63 10.97
C TRP A 76 6.46 -13.40 9.69
N LEU A 77 5.98 -12.52 8.83
CA LEU A 77 6.73 -12.09 7.64
C LEU A 77 8.02 -11.37 8.04
N PHE A 78 7.98 -10.64 9.14
CA PHE A 78 9.13 -9.97 9.76
C PHE A 78 9.31 -10.47 11.19
N PRO A 79 10.02 -11.58 11.40
CA PRO A 79 10.25 -12.12 12.74
C PRO A 79 11.15 -11.19 13.55
N GLY A 80 10.83 -11.08 14.85
CA GLY A 80 11.61 -10.33 15.82
C GLY A 80 12.74 -11.14 16.42
N ARG A 81 13.49 -10.52 17.33
CA ARG A 81 14.57 -11.18 18.09
C ARG A 81 14.05 -12.06 19.23
N ARG A 82 12.86 -11.76 19.75
CA ARG A 82 12.23 -12.55 20.82
C ARG A 82 11.43 -13.69 20.23
N ALA A 83 11.49 -14.86 20.88
CA ALA A 83 10.75 -16.04 20.46
C ALA A 83 9.24 -15.74 20.30
N GLY A 84 8.66 -16.14 19.17
CA GLY A 84 7.24 -16.00 18.88
C GLY A 84 6.74 -14.56 18.63
N GLN A 85 7.61 -13.56 18.70
CA GLN A 85 7.24 -12.15 18.54
C GLN A 85 7.63 -11.61 17.17
N PRO A 86 6.80 -10.72 16.58
CA PRO A 86 7.16 -10.00 15.37
C PRO A 86 8.24 -8.95 15.66
N MET A 87 8.83 -8.44 14.59
CA MET A 87 9.74 -7.29 14.68
C MET A 87 9.01 -6.06 15.24
N HIS A 88 9.73 -5.27 16.05
CA HIS A 88 9.17 -4.02 16.56
C HIS A 88 9.00 -3.00 15.42
N PRO A 89 7.87 -2.24 15.36
CA PRO A 89 7.62 -1.26 14.29
C PRO A 89 8.75 -0.23 14.10
N ARG A 90 9.38 0.24 15.18
CA ARG A 90 10.53 1.16 15.11
C ARG A 90 11.73 0.54 14.40
N SER A 91 12.00 -0.74 14.65
CA SER A 91 13.11 -1.45 14.00
C SER A 91 12.87 -1.59 12.50
N LEU A 92 11.64 -1.92 12.11
CA LEU A 92 11.25 -1.97 10.71
C LEU A 92 11.32 -0.58 10.05
N GLY A 93 10.84 0.44 10.75
CA GLY A 93 10.90 1.83 10.31
C GLY A 93 12.32 2.30 10.03
N ALA A 94 13.26 1.99 10.91
CA ALA A 94 14.67 2.30 10.70
C ALA A 94 15.24 1.63 9.43
N LEU A 95 14.81 0.40 9.12
CA LEU A 95 15.21 -0.29 7.89
C LEU A 95 14.64 0.38 6.64
N VAL A 96 13.38 0.80 6.68
CA VAL A 96 12.71 1.48 5.57
C VAL A 96 13.28 2.89 5.34
N THR A 97 13.54 3.63 6.41
CA THR A 97 14.14 4.98 6.32
C THR A 97 15.54 4.94 5.69
N ARG A 98 16.34 3.91 5.96
CA ARG A 98 17.64 3.73 5.30
C ARG A 98 17.55 3.54 3.78
N LEU A 99 16.39 3.20 3.26
CA LEU A 99 16.12 3.16 1.82
C LEU A 99 15.81 4.53 1.21
N GLY A 100 15.73 5.57 2.05
CA GLY A 100 15.28 6.90 1.62
C GLY A 100 13.76 7.00 1.43
N VAL A 101 13.00 6.01 1.94
CA VAL A 101 11.53 5.99 1.86
C VAL A 101 10.93 6.66 3.09
N PRO A 102 10.32 7.85 2.95
CA PRO A 102 9.58 8.48 4.05
C PRO A 102 8.28 7.71 4.31
N THR A 103 8.17 7.07 5.46
CA THR A 103 7.07 6.14 5.77
C THR A 103 5.69 6.79 5.76
N THR A 104 5.56 8.03 6.24
CA THR A 104 4.27 8.75 6.26
C THR A 104 3.91 9.32 4.90
N THR A 105 4.81 10.06 4.26
CA THR A 105 4.59 10.67 2.94
C THR A 105 4.40 9.59 1.87
N GLY A 106 5.18 8.50 1.92
CA GLY A 106 5.04 7.37 0.99
C GLY A 106 3.68 6.68 1.09
N ARG A 107 3.14 6.53 2.30
CA ARG A 107 1.79 5.98 2.51
C ARG A 107 0.70 6.88 1.93
N THR A 108 0.77 8.17 2.20
CA THR A 108 -0.20 9.14 1.67
C THR A 108 -0.18 9.14 0.15
N ALA A 109 1.00 9.16 -0.47
CA ALA A 109 1.15 9.09 -1.91
C ALA A 109 0.58 7.80 -2.51
N ALA A 110 0.81 6.65 -1.85
CA ALA A 110 0.26 5.37 -2.29
C ALA A 110 -1.28 5.35 -2.24
N ILE A 111 -1.89 5.84 -1.15
CA ILE A 111 -3.35 5.94 -1.06
C ILE A 111 -3.90 6.89 -2.13
N GLN A 112 -3.27 8.04 -2.35
CA GLN A 112 -3.67 9.00 -3.39
C GLN A 112 -3.65 8.33 -4.78
N GLN A 113 -2.62 7.56 -5.10
CA GLN A 113 -2.54 6.83 -6.36
C GLN A 113 -3.67 5.82 -6.50
N HIS A 114 -4.00 5.08 -5.46
CA HIS A 114 -5.08 4.09 -5.49
C HIS A 114 -6.46 4.74 -5.67
N VAL A 115 -6.75 5.84 -4.98
CA VAL A 115 -8.05 6.52 -5.11
C VAL A 115 -8.25 7.24 -6.44
N LEU A 116 -7.20 7.43 -7.24
CA LEU A 116 -7.31 7.92 -8.60
C LEU A 116 -7.81 6.84 -9.58
N THR A 117 -7.61 5.57 -9.24
CA THR A 117 -7.95 4.43 -10.11
C THR A 117 -9.16 3.65 -9.64
N MET A 118 -9.49 3.72 -8.35
CA MET A 118 -10.59 2.97 -7.72
C MET A 118 -11.38 3.85 -6.75
N PRO A 119 -12.69 3.58 -6.54
CA PRO A 119 -13.48 4.28 -5.54
C PRO A 119 -12.90 4.15 -4.13
N ALA A 120 -12.91 5.24 -3.36
CA ALA A 120 -12.34 5.29 -2.02
C ALA A 120 -12.82 4.18 -1.06
N PRO A 121 -14.12 3.79 -1.03
CA PRO A 121 -14.56 2.66 -0.21
C PRO A 121 -13.89 1.34 -0.59
N VAL A 122 -13.71 1.06 -1.88
CA VAL A 122 -13.04 -0.14 -2.38
C VAL A 122 -11.58 -0.16 -1.96
N VAL A 123 -10.89 0.99 -2.05
CA VAL A 123 -9.51 1.13 -1.58
C VAL A 123 -9.42 0.91 -0.06
N ALA A 124 -10.38 1.46 0.70
CA ALA A 124 -10.44 1.26 2.15
C ALA A 124 -10.55 -0.21 2.52
N ASP A 125 -11.45 -0.94 1.89
CA ASP A 125 -11.69 -2.36 2.15
C ASP A 125 -10.47 -3.21 1.75
N ALA A 126 -9.96 -3.03 0.55
CA ALA A 126 -8.82 -3.80 0.03
C ALA A 126 -7.52 -3.57 0.82
N LEU A 127 -7.27 -2.36 1.28
CA LEU A 127 -6.08 -2.01 2.07
C LEU A 127 -6.34 -2.08 3.59
N GLY A 128 -7.58 -2.35 4.02
CA GLY A 128 -7.96 -2.43 5.42
C GLY A 128 -7.88 -1.09 6.15
N TYR A 129 -8.15 0.02 5.46
CA TYR A 129 -8.27 1.35 6.05
C TYR A 129 -9.70 1.66 6.46
N HIS A 130 -9.84 2.60 7.42
CA HIS A 130 -11.16 3.12 7.73
C HIS A 130 -11.67 3.97 6.54
N PRO A 131 -12.94 3.81 6.09
CA PRO A 131 -13.50 4.52 4.93
C PRO A 131 -13.34 6.04 4.99
N VAL A 132 -13.47 6.65 6.18
CA VAL A 132 -13.29 8.09 6.38
C VAL A 132 -11.89 8.57 5.97
N THR A 133 -10.84 7.79 6.24
CA THR A 133 -9.47 8.14 5.89
C THR A 133 -9.27 8.18 4.38
N THR A 134 -9.75 7.16 3.66
CA THR A 134 -9.63 7.09 2.21
C THR A 134 -10.51 8.12 1.51
N THR A 135 -11.72 8.37 2.01
CA THR A 135 -12.62 9.41 1.50
C THR A 135 -11.98 10.79 1.64
N LYS A 136 -11.38 11.10 2.79
CA LYS A 136 -10.68 12.37 3.00
C LYS A 136 -9.53 12.57 2.02
N ILE A 137 -8.73 11.53 1.80
CA ILE A 137 -7.61 11.59 0.84
C ILE A 137 -8.13 11.70 -0.60
N ALA A 138 -9.21 10.99 -0.95
CA ALA A 138 -9.85 11.09 -2.26
C ALA A 138 -10.37 12.50 -2.53
N THR A 139 -11.00 13.14 -1.55
CA THR A 139 -11.48 14.52 -1.64
C THR A 139 -10.32 15.48 -1.87
N GLN A 140 -9.21 15.31 -1.17
CA GLN A 140 -8.01 16.12 -1.36
C GLN A 140 -7.39 15.91 -2.76
N ALA A 141 -7.33 14.68 -3.26
CA ALA A 141 -6.87 14.37 -4.60
C ALA A 141 -7.81 14.96 -5.67
N GLY A 142 -9.12 14.84 -5.49
CA GLY A 142 -10.14 15.42 -6.38
C GLY A 142 -10.09 16.96 -6.43
N ALA A 143 -9.84 17.62 -5.31
CA ALA A 143 -9.66 19.06 -5.25
C ALA A 143 -8.46 19.54 -6.07
N SER A 144 -7.43 18.72 -6.20
CA SER A 144 -6.29 19.01 -7.09
C SER A 144 -6.67 18.93 -8.56
N TRP A 145 -7.60 18.07 -8.94
CA TRP A 145 -8.08 17.92 -10.32
C TRP A 145 -9.04 19.04 -10.73
N SER A 146 -9.90 19.51 -9.84
CA SER A 146 -10.82 20.61 -10.13
C SER A 146 -10.11 21.93 -10.45
N ARG A 147 -8.85 22.10 -10.04
CA ARG A 147 -8.02 23.25 -10.44
C ARG A 147 -7.47 23.16 -11.85
N TYR A 148 -7.50 21.98 -12.48
CA TYR A 148 -7.02 21.72 -13.84
C TYR A 148 -8.15 21.37 -14.82
N ALA A 149 -9.41 21.34 -14.37
CA ALA A 149 -10.53 21.23 -15.29
C ALA A 149 -10.56 22.49 -16.15
N PRO A 150 -10.50 22.40 -17.51
CA PRO A 150 -10.66 23.56 -18.37
C PRO A 150 -12.02 24.17 -18.08
N GLY A 151 -12.02 25.48 -17.83
CA GLY A 151 -13.25 26.22 -17.55
C GLY A 151 -14.28 25.98 -18.66
N ASP A 152 -15.52 25.89 -18.23
CA ASP A 152 -16.71 25.69 -19.03
C ASP A 152 -16.69 26.60 -20.29
N HIS A 153 -16.36 26.00 -21.43
CA HIS A 153 -16.55 26.65 -22.73
C HIS A 153 -17.99 26.51 -23.11
N SER A 154 -18.86 27.32 -22.49
CA SER A 154 -20.19 27.53 -23.00
C SER A 154 -20.07 28.24 -24.36
N PRO A 155 -20.60 27.68 -25.48
CA PRO A 155 -20.57 28.36 -26.75
C PRO A 155 -21.39 29.66 -26.65
N PRO A 156 -20.96 30.77 -27.32
CA PRO A 156 -21.69 32.02 -27.28
C PRO A 156 -23.08 31.84 -27.87
N GLN A 157 -24.09 32.23 -27.12
CA GLN A 157 -25.49 32.24 -27.64
C GLN A 157 -25.61 33.21 -28.79
N PRO A 158 -26.30 32.85 -29.91
CA PRO A 158 -26.55 33.74 -31.01
C PRO A 158 -27.47 34.88 -30.55
N ARG A 159 -27.03 36.10 -30.81
CA ARG A 159 -27.83 37.32 -30.58
C ARG A 159 -29.12 37.24 -31.42
N ARG A 160 -30.26 37.25 -30.74
CA ARG A 160 -31.56 37.48 -31.42
C ARG A 160 -31.56 38.89 -31.99
N THR A 161 -31.54 38.99 -33.32
CA THR A 161 -31.85 40.23 -34.02
C THR A 161 -33.33 40.53 -33.78
N ARG A 162 -33.62 41.67 -33.18
CA ARG A 162 -34.96 42.27 -33.20
C ARG A 162 -35.12 42.91 -34.56
N ASP A 163 -36.00 42.35 -35.38
CA ASP A 163 -36.58 43.08 -36.52
C ASP A 163 -37.65 44.02 -36.01
N SER A 164 -37.55 45.27 -36.45
CA SER A 164 -38.52 46.36 -36.29
C SER A 164 -39.59 46.26 -37.35
#